data_42977a94cc2892f7bd47d54baa9c7501
#
_entry.id   42977a94cc2892f7bd47d54baa9c7501
#
_cell.length_a   1.000
_cell.length_b   1.000
_cell.length_c   1.000
_cell.angle_alpha   90.00
_cell.angle_beta   90.00
_cell.angle_gamma   90.00
#
_symmetry.space_group_name_H-M   'P 1'
#
loop_
_entity.id
_entity.type
_entity.pdbx_description
1 polymer ?
#
loop_
_entity_poly.entity_id
_entity_poly.type
_entity_poly.pdbx_seq_one_letter_code
_entity_poly.pdbx_strand_id
1 'polypeptide(L)'
;ALARTGEAPSGLVGRSASAVAQTWREVREHASPAERDTMVLLATAALVTPIMGLLNLSPVLGFLFAGILLGPTGLGVVSDVATTTKLAEFGVVFFLFEMGLELELERLKSVGRDAFRLGGAQFALTSLVFGAVATALGASGPAAVVLGGGLALSSSAFVIQLLSEKGELATRFGRASFGILLFQDIAVVPLLVVTPLLGGSSGAALGAALRVAAIKSASALAIIFVTGRLLLQRVFQLVASARDQTAFLAITLLTVLSMSAFTQALGLSDTLGAFLAGVLLAESKY
;
A
#
# COMPACT_ATOMS: atom_id res chain seq x y z
N ALA A 1 -58.96 -31.97 -28.53
CA ALA A 1 -58.70 -30.54 -28.29
C ALA A 1 -57.93 -30.34 -26.98
N LEU A 2 -56.62 -30.27 -27.05
CA LEU A 2 -55.74 -29.94 -25.95
C LEU A 2 -54.96 -28.68 -26.35
N ALA A 3 -55.42 -27.54 -25.90
CA ALA A 3 -54.69 -26.30 -25.96
C ALA A 3 -53.80 -26.23 -24.73
N ARG A 4 -52.49 -26.43 -24.91
CA ARG A 4 -51.44 -26.11 -23.91
C ARG A 4 -51.12 -24.64 -24.07
N THR A 5 -51.59 -23.83 -23.13
CA THR A 5 -51.14 -22.45 -22.94
C THR A 5 -49.70 -22.47 -22.44
N GLY A 6 -48.78 -22.10 -23.32
CA GLY A 6 -47.38 -21.85 -22.96
C GLY A 6 -47.30 -20.49 -22.25
N GLU A 7 -47.33 -20.48 -20.92
CA GLU A 7 -46.87 -19.34 -20.15
C GLU A 7 -45.34 -19.37 -20.07
N ALA A 8 -44.72 -18.35 -20.64
CA ALA A 8 -43.29 -18.15 -20.62
C ALA A 8 -42.76 -17.90 -19.16
N PRO A 9 -41.54 -18.31 -18.82
CA PRO A 9 -41.01 -18.21 -17.44
C PRO A 9 -40.57 -16.79 -17.06
N SER A 10 -41.31 -15.77 -17.47
CA SER A 10 -41.01 -14.35 -17.13
C SER A 10 -41.31 -13.99 -15.67
N GLY A 11 -42.02 -14.83 -14.93
CA GLY A 11 -42.36 -14.58 -13.53
C GLY A 11 -41.26 -14.88 -12.51
N LEU A 12 -40.31 -15.79 -12.83
CA LEU A 12 -39.27 -16.18 -11.90
C LEU A 12 -38.13 -15.17 -11.86
N VAL A 13 -37.73 -14.62 -12.98
CA VAL A 13 -36.65 -13.59 -13.07
C VAL A 13 -37.14 -12.27 -12.45
N GLY A 14 -38.40 -11.92 -12.64
CA GLY A 14 -38.98 -10.71 -12.04
C GLY A 14 -39.12 -10.83 -10.51
N ARG A 15 -39.46 -12.01 -9.99
CA ARG A 15 -39.55 -12.26 -8.54
C ARG A 15 -38.17 -12.28 -7.86
N SER A 16 -37.17 -12.82 -8.52
CA SER A 16 -35.78 -12.80 -7.98
C SER A 16 -35.20 -11.38 -7.98
N ALA A 17 -35.45 -10.60 -9.04
CA ALA A 17 -34.98 -9.20 -9.08
C ALA A 17 -35.68 -8.31 -8.04
N SER A 18 -37.00 -8.51 -7.81
CA SER A 18 -37.72 -7.77 -6.78
C SER A 18 -37.30 -8.18 -5.36
N ALA A 19 -37.06 -9.48 -5.11
CA ALA A 19 -36.52 -9.97 -3.82
C ALA A 19 -35.14 -9.40 -3.54
N VAL A 20 -34.22 -9.42 -4.51
CA VAL A 20 -32.90 -8.82 -4.38
C VAL A 20 -33.00 -7.32 -4.10
N ALA A 21 -33.84 -6.59 -4.82
CA ALA A 21 -34.07 -5.16 -4.59
C ALA A 21 -34.64 -4.86 -3.20
N GLN A 22 -35.49 -5.75 -2.67
CA GLN A 22 -36.09 -5.62 -1.36
C GLN A 22 -35.05 -5.89 -0.25
N THR A 23 -34.25 -6.94 -0.40
CA THR A 23 -33.12 -7.24 0.52
C THR A 23 -32.09 -6.09 0.55
N TRP A 24 -31.79 -5.50 -0.63
CA TRP A 24 -30.91 -4.32 -0.67
C TRP A 24 -31.47 -3.09 0.04
N ARG A 25 -32.79 -2.87 0.03
CA ARG A 25 -33.43 -1.81 0.81
C ARG A 25 -33.31 -2.06 2.30
N GLU A 26 -33.57 -3.28 2.75
CA GLU A 26 -33.45 -3.69 4.15
C GLU A 26 -31.99 -3.58 4.65
N VAL A 27 -31.02 -4.02 3.86
CA VAL A 27 -29.59 -3.83 4.15
C VAL A 27 -29.24 -2.34 4.26
N ARG A 28 -29.78 -1.52 3.36
CA ARG A 28 -29.54 -0.08 3.34
C ARG A 28 -30.11 0.65 4.56
N GLU A 29 -31.19 0.14 5.14
CA GLU A 29 -31.85 0.73 6.31
C GLU A 29 -31.22 0.30 7.63
N HIS A 30 -30.64 -0.90 7.70
CA HIS A 30 -30.11 -1.50 8.94
C HIS A 30 -28.57 -1.49 9.02
N ALA A 31 -27.87 -1.50 7.90
CA ALA A 31 -26.42 -1.50 7.88
C ALA A 31 -25.85 -0.10 8.14
N SER A 32 -24.81 -0.03 8.95
CA SER A 32 -24.02 1.19 9.13
C SER A 32 -23.39 1.64 7.78
N PRO A 33 -23.07 2.92 7.61
CA PRO A 33 -22.38 3.39 6.39
C PRO A 33 -21.12 2.59 6.06
N ALA A 34 -20.33 2.26 7.07
CA ALA A 34 -19.11 1.46 6.93
C ALA A 34 -19.37 0.03 6.42
N GLU A 35 -20.41 -0.65 6.95
CA GLU A 35 -20.77 -2.00 6.50
C GLU A 35 -21.26 -1.99 5.06
N ARG A 36 -22.09 -1.02 4.70
CA ARG A 36 -22.58 -0.85 3.33
C ARG A 36 -21.45 -0.59 2.36
N ASP A 37 -20.54 0.33 2.69
CA ASP A 37 -19.40 0.67 1.86
C ASP A 37 -18.45 -0.53 1.70
N THR A 38 -18.25 -1.31 2.77
CA THR A 38 -17.48 -2.57 2.73
C THR A 38 -18.13 -3.59 1.78
N MET A 39 -19.47 -3.77 1.83
CA MET A 39 -20.18 -4.67 0.92
C MET A 39 -20.05 -4.22 -0.55
N VAL A 40 -20.15 -2.91 -0.80
CA VAL A 40 -19.96 -2.34 -2.15
C VAL A 40 -18.54 -2.60 -2.64
N LEU A 41 -17.53 -2.41 -1.82
CA LEU A 41 -16.14 -2.67 -2.18
C LEU A 41 -15.89 -4.15 -2.48
N LEU A 42 -16.40 -5.05 -1.64
CA LEU A 42 -16.31 -6.50 -1.88
C LEU A 42 -17.02 -6.92 -3.17
N ALA A 43 -18.23 -6.42 -3.41
CA ALA A 43 -18.95 -6.68 -4.65
C ALA A 43 -18.20 -6.13 -5.87
N THR A 44 -17.60 -4.94 -5.74
CA THR A 44 -16.77 -4.34 -6.77
C THR A 44 -15.54 -5.20 -7.06
N ALA A 45 -14.84 -5.67 -6.04
CA ALA A 45 -13.68 -6.55 -6.21
C ALA A 45 -14.07 -7.87 -6.89
N ALA A 46 -15.19 -8.47 -6.48
CA ALA A 46 -15.70 -9.71 -7.07
C ALA A 46 -16.08 -9.58 -8.55
N LEU A 47 -16.53 -8.39 -8.98
CA LEU A 47 -16.91 -8.14 -10.36
C LEU A 47 -15.77 -7.65 -11.23
N VAL A 48 -14.96 -6.71 -10.71
CA VAL A 48 -13.85 -6.08 -11.46
C VAL A 48 -12.77 -7.09 -11.80
N THR A 49 -12.40 -7.95 -10.86
CA THR A 49 -11.32 -8.92 -11.08
C THR A 49 -11.56 -9.83 -12.30
N PRO A 50 -12.71 -10.53 -12.43
CA PRO A 50 -12.94 -11.36 -13.61
C PRO A 50 -13.14 -10.54 -14.89
N ILE A 51 -13.74 -9.36 -14.82
CA ILE A 51 -13.92 -8.49 -15.99
C ILE A 51 -12.57 -8.05 -16.54
N MET A 52 -11.65 -7.60 -15.68
CA MET A 52 -10.31 -7.22 -16.08
C MET A 52 -9.51 -8.39 -16.61
N GLY A 53 -9.66 -9.59 -16.03
CA GLY A 53 -9.08 -10.82 -16.54
C GLY A 53 -9.54 -11.16 -17.96
N LEU A 54 -10.83 -11.01 -18.26
CA LEU A 54 -11.37 -11.19 -19.61
C LEU A 54 -10.81 -10.18 -20.62
N LEU A 55 -10.50 -8.97 -20.17
CA LEU A 55 -9.90 -7.91 -20.99
C LEU A 55 -8.36 -8.01 -21.09
N ASN A 56 -7.74 -8.98 -20.43
CA ASN A 56 -6.27 -9.09 -20.27
C ASN A 56 -5.64 -7.79 -19.71
N LEU A 57 -6.34 -7.13 -18.80
CA LEU A 57 -5.87 -5.93 -18.08
C LEU A 57 -5.63 -6.26 -16.61
N SER A 58 -4.74 -5.49 -15.97
CA SER A 58 -4.52 -5.62 -14.53
C SER A 58 -5.77 -5.23 -13.74
N PRO A 59 -6.21 -6.04 -12.76
CA PRO A 59 -7.31 -5.71 -11.86
C PRO A 59 -7.15 -4.37 -11.15
N VAL A 60 -5.90 -3.93 -10.89
CA VAL A 60 -5.60 -2.65 -10.24
C VAL A 60 -6.17 -1.46 -11.03
N LEU A 61 -6.04 -1.49 -12.36
CA LEU A 61 -6.62 -0.44 -13.22
C LEU A 61 -8.14 -0.40 -13.10
N GLY A 62 -8.77 -1.58 -13.03
CA GLY A 62 -10.20 -1.72 -12.81
C GLY A 62 -10.64 -1.17 -11.45
N PHE A 63 -9.89 -1.44 -10.40
CA PHE A 63 -10.17 -0.92 -9.06
C PHE A 63 -10.03 0.59 -8.98
N LEU A 64 -9.01 1.18 -9.63
CA LEU A 64 -8.85 2.64 -9.71
C LEU A 64 -10.05 3.29 -10.43
N PHE A 65 -10.44 2.72 -11.57
CA PHE A 65 -11.60 3.21 -12.31
C PHE A 65 -12.90 3.07 -11.51
N ALA A 66 -13.13 1.91 -10.88
CA ALA A 66 -14.28 1.69 -10.02
C ALA A 66 -14.28 2.62 -8.80
N GLY A 67 -13.12 2.89 -8.20
CA GLY A 67 -12.97 3.84 -7.10
C GLY A 67 -13.37 5.27 -7.49
N ILE A 68 -12.96 5.73 -8.67
CA ILE A 68 -13.38 7.03 -9.20
C ILE A 68 -14.91 7.05 -9.44
N LEU A 69 -15.46 5.98 -10.02
CA LEU A 69 -16.88 5.90 -10.35
C LEU A 69 -17.77 5.83 -9.11
N LEU A 70 -17.40 4.99 -8.12
CA LEU A 70 -18.20 4.75 -6.91
C LEU A 70 -17.91 5.74 -5.78
N GLY A 71 -16.78 6.43 -5.86
CA GLY A 71 -16.34 7.39 -4.87
C GLY A 71 -17.18 8.66 -4.80
N PRO A 72 -16.90 9.56 -3.85
CA PRO A 72 -17.69 10.75 -3.57
C PRO A 72 -17.72 11.76 -4.73
N THR A 73 -16.70 11.77 -5.58
CA THR A 73 -16.63 12.62 -6.77
C THR A 73 -17.36 12.03 -8.00
N GLY A 74 -17.70 10.73 -7.97
CA GLY A 74 -18.43 10.03 -8.99
C GLY A 74 -19.91 9.85 -8.61
N LEU A 75 -20.35 8.61 -8.46
CA LEU A 75 -21.74 8.26 -8.09
C LEU A 75 -22.04 8.46 -6.61
N GLY A 76 -21.05 8.70 -5.75
CA GLY A 76 -21.23 8.87 -4.32
C GLY A 76 -21.82 7.65 -3.59
N VAL A 77 -21.59 6.44 -4.12
CA VAL A 77 -22.09 5.19 -3.53
C VAL A 77 -21.31 4.89 -2.24
N VAL A 78 -20.00 5.07 -2.27
CA VAL A 78 -19.13 5.01 -1.08
C VAL A 78 -19.21 6.33 -0.36
N SER A 79 -19.72 6.32 0.87
CA SER A 79 -20.06 7.51 1.65
C SER A 79 -19.13 7.75 2.84
N ASP A 80 -18.63 6.67 3.47
CA ASP A 80 -17.69 6.74 4.60
C ASP A 80 -16.25 6.53 4.12
N VAL A 81 -15.71 7.57 3.48
CA VAL A 81 -14.33 7.55 2.96
C VAL A 81 -13.30 7.35 4.07
N ALA A 82 -13.55 7.86 5.28
CA ALA A 82 -12.60 7.75 6.39
C ALA A 82 -12.42 6.29 6.85
N THR A 83 -13.52 5.56 7.02
CA THR A 83 -13.48 4.13 7.38
C THR A 83 -12.93 3.29 6.22
N THR A 84 -13.32 3.59 4.99
CA THR A 84 -12.80 2.93 3.79
C THR A 84 -11.29 3.10 3.66
N THR A 85 -10.76 4.30 3.91
CA THR A 85 -9.32 4.57 3.88
C THR A 85 -8.57 3.76 4.95
N LYS A 86 -9.08 3.74 6.19
CA LYS A 86 -8.47 2.92 7.25
C LYS A 86 -8.43 1.44 6.91
N LEU A 87 -9.52 0.91 6.35
CA LEU A 87 -9.57 -0.48 5.91
C LEU A 87 -8.55 -0.76 4.80
N ALA A 88 -8.41 0.16 3.84
CA ALA A 88 -7.42 0.06 2.78
C ALA A 88 -5.98 0.13 3.33
N GLU A 89 -5.69 1.02 4.29
CA GLU A 89 -4.39 1.10 4.96
C GLU A 89 -4.02 -0.23 5.63
N PHE A 90 -4.94 -0.87 6.35
CA PHE A 90 -4.72 -2.21 6.89
C PHE A 90 -4.42 -3.24 5.79
N GLY A 91 -5.16 -3.21 4.69
CA GLY A 91 -4.92 -4.09 3.55
C GLY A 91 -3.51 -3.93 2.97
N VAL A 92 -3.06 -2.70 2.78
CA VAL A 92 -1.70 -2.39 2.28
C VAL A 92 -0.62 -2.84 3.27
N VAL A 93 -0.83 -2.63 4.56
CA VAL A 93 0.10 -3.08 5.61
C VAL A 93 0.30 -4.60 5.55
N PHE A 94 -0.78 -5.38 5.51
CA PHE A 94 -0.69 -6.84 5.41
C PHE A 94 -0.12 -7.32 4.08
N PHE A 95 -0.47 -6.69 2.98
CA PHE A 95 0.08 -6.99 1.67
C PHE A 95 1.61 -6.78 1.64
N LEU A 96 2.11 -5.67 2.18
CA LEU A 96 3.55 -5.41 2.22
C LEU A 96 4.29 -6.32 3.20
N PHE A 97 3.64 -6.75 4.27
CA PHE A 97 4.18 -7.79 5.14
C PHE A 97 4.35 -9.12 4.38
N GLU A 98 3.33 -9.55 3.65
CA GLU A 98 3.38 -10.74 2.80
C GLU A 98 4.52 -10.65 1.78
N MET A 99 4.64 -9.51 1.10
CA MET A 99 5.76 -9.26 0.18
C MET A 99 7.12 -9.28 0.88
N GLY A 100 7.18 -8.81 2.13
CA GLY A 100 8.38 -8.90 2.95
C GLY A 100 8.76 -10.35 3.28
N LEU A 101 7.78 -11.23 3.51
CA LEU A 101 8.00 -12.66 3.73
C LEU A 101 8.56 -13.38 2.48
N GLU A 102 8.16 -12.96 1.29
CA GLU A 102 8.64 -13.55 0.03
C GLU A 102 10.07 -13.12 -0.34
N LEU A 103 10.58 -12.04 0.27
CA LEU A 103 11.89 -11.47 -0.04
C LEU A 103 12.98 -12.00 0.90
N GLU A 104 13.84 -12.85 0.37
CA GLU A 104 15.06 -13.30 1.04
C GLU A 104 16.07 -12.13 1.16
N LEU A 105 16.54 -11.83 2.37
CA LEU A 105 17.54 -10.77 2.62
C LEU A 105 18.86 -10.96 1.86
N GLU A 106 19.24 -12.18 1.54
CA GLU A 106 20.43 -12.43 0.71
C GLU A 106 20.28 -11.90 -0.70
N ARG A 107 19.07 -11.99 -1.26
CA ARG A 107 18.72 -11.38 -2.55
C ARG A 107 18.68 -9.86 -2.45
N LEU A 108 18.19 -9.32 -1.34
CA LEU A 108 18.19 -7.88 -1.07
C LEU A 108 19.60 -7.30 -0.93
N LYS A 109 20.51 -8.01 -0.25
CA LYS A 109 21.93 -7.63 -0.13
C LYS A 109 22.65 -7.59 -1.49
N SER A 110 22.32 -8.52 -2.39
CA SER A 110 22.92 -8.55 -3.74
C SER A 110 22.50 -7.37 -4.62
N VAL A 111 21.33 -6.78 -4.34
CA VAL A 111 20.76 -5.63 -5.07
C VAL A 111 21.14 -4.30 -4.41
N GLY A 112 21.52 -4.29 -3.12
CA GLY A 112 21.55 -3.13 -2.25
C GLY A 112 22.30 -1.91 -2.82
N ARG A 113 23.52 -2.06 -3.33
CA ARG A 113 24.30 -0.90 -3.81
C ARG A 113 23.81 -0.35 -5.13
N ASP A 114 23.40 -1.21 -6.05
CA ASP A 114 22.91 -0.80 -7.36
C ASP A 114 21.49 -0.23 -7.25
N ALA A 115 20.67 -0.76 -6.36
CA ALA A 115 19.35 -0.25 -6.05
C ALA A 115 19.39 1.18 -5.49
N PHE A 116 20.29 1.44 -4.54
CA PHE A 116 20.46 2.79 -4.00
C PHE A 116 20.99 3.78 -5.05
N ARG A 117 21.88 3.34 -5.94
CA ARG A 117 22.35 4.18 -7.06
C ARG A 117 21.26 4.47 -8.07
N LEU A 118 20.50 3.44 -8.47
CA LEU A 118 19.39 3.57 -9.40
C LEU A 118 18.26 4.39 -8.79
N GLY A 119 17.88 4.12 -7.54
CA GLY A 119 16.86 4.87 -6.83
C GLY A 119 17.23 6.33 -6.63
N GLY A 120 18.47 6.60 -6.21
CA GLY A 120 18.97 7.96 -6.08
C GLY A 120 19.03 8.70 -7.41
N ALA A 121 19.51 8.07 -8.48
CA ALA A 121 19.55 8.66 -9.81
C ALA A 121 18.14 8.91 -10.38
N GLN A 122 17.24 7.95 -10.24
CA GLN A 122 15.84 8.09 -10.64
C GLN A 122 15.16 9.24 -9.86
N PHE A 123 15.26 9.24 -8.54
CA PHE A 123 14.66 10.27 -7.70
C PHE A 123 15.20 11.65 -8.04
N ALA A 124 16.53 11.82 -8.15
CA ALA A 124 17.15 13.10 -8.47
C ALA A 124 16.76 13.61 -9.86
N LEU A 125 16.83 12.72 -10.88
CA LEU A 125 16.51 13.11 -12.26
C LEU A 125 15.03 13.46 -12.40
N THR A 126 14.15 12.65 -11.84
CA THR A 126 12.70 12.87 -11.91
C THR A 126 12.30 14.13 -11.13
N SER A 127 12.86 14.33 -9.91
CA SER A 127 12.65 15.55 -9.14
C SER A 127 13.11 16.80 -9.88
N LEU A 128 14.25 16.73 -10.57
CA LEU A 128 14.77 17.85 -11.38
C LEU A 128 13.84 18.17 -12.54
N VAL A 129 13.40 17.16 -13.28
CA VAL A 129 12.52 17.35 -14.45
C VAL A 129 11.17 17.94 -14.01
N PHE A 130 10.50 17.35 -13.01
CA PHE A 130 9.21 17.86 -12.55
C PHE A 130 9.33 19.20 -11.83
N GLY A 131 10.43 19.43 -11.10
CA GLY A 131 10.73 20.74 -10.52
C GLY A 131 10.92 21.82 -11.58
N ALA A 132 11.66 21.52 -12.67
CA ALA A 132 11.82 22.43 -13.78
C ALA A 132 10.48 22.72 -14.50
N VAL A 133 9.65 21.71 -14.71
CA VAL A 133 8.31 21.88 -15.28
C VAL A 133 7.43 22.74 -14.36
N ALA A 134 7.44 22.48 -13.06
CA ALA A 134 6.68 23.26 -12.09
C ALA A 134 7.12 24.74 -12.10
N THR A 135 8.42 25.01 -12.16
CA THR A 135 8.98 26.36 -12.27
C THR A 135 8.54 27.03 -13.58
N ALA A 136 8.59 26.32 -14.71
CA ALA A 136 8.13 26.83 -16.00
C ALA A 136 6.62 27.16 -16.01
N LEU A 137 5.84 26.45 -15.20
CA LEU A 137 4.40 26.72 -14.97
C LEU A 137 4.12 27.81 -13.94
N GLY A 138 5.17 28.47 -13.41
CA GLY A 138 5.05 29.59 -12.49
C GLY A 138 5.05 29.24 -11.00
N ALA A 139 5.39 28.01 -10.64
CA ALA A 139 5.55 27.65 -9.23
C ALA A 139 6.77 28.36 -8.63
N SER A 140 6.66 28.79 -7.35
CA SER A 140 7.80 29.33 -6.62
C SER A 140 8.90 28.27 -6.42
N GLY A 141 10.16 28.67 -6.23
CA GLY A 141 11.26 27.74 -6.03
C GLY A 141 11.00 26.69 -4.95
N PRO A 142 10.53 27.05 -3.73
CA PRO A 142 10.09 26.11 -2.72
C PRO A 142 9.00 25.14 -3.18
N ALA A 143 7.97 25.65 -3.86
CA ALA A 143 6.90 24.80 -4.38
C ALA A 143 7.40 23.85 -5.48
N ALA A 144 8.30 24.30 -6.34
CA ALA A 144 8.89 23.48 -7.39
C ALA A 144 9.73 22.32 -6.82
N VAL A 145 10.47 22.56 -5.73
CA VAL A 145 11.21 21.48 -5.04
C VAL A 145 10.27 20.45 -4.42
N VAL A 146 9.21 20.88 -3.76
CA VAL A 146 8.22 19.97 -3.15
C VAL A 146 7.47 19.18 -4.21
N LEU A 147 7.00 19.84 -5.27
CA LEU A 147 6.32 19.18 -6.40
C LEU A 147 7.25 18.21 -7.12
N GLY A 148 8.48 18.62 -7.41
CA GLY A 148 9.47 17.76 -8.06
C GLY A 148 9.79 16.52 -7.23
N GLY A 149 10.06 16.68 -5.95
CA GLY A 149 10.34 15.58 -5.03
C GLY A 149 9.12 14.67 -4.83
N GLY A 150 7.93 15.24 -4.63
CA GLY A 150 6.70 14.48 -4.44
C GLY A 150 6.30 13.65 -5.66
N LEU A 151 6.40 14.24 -6.86
CA LEU A 151 6.10 13.53 -8.12
C LEU A 151 7.17 12.52 -8.53
N ALA A 152 8.37 12.57 -7.93
CA ALA A 152 9.40 11.56 -8.12
C ALA A 152 9.16 10.28 -7.32
N LEU A 153 8.28 10.32 -6.32
CA LEU A 153 7.91 9.17 -5.53
C LEU A 153 6.87 8.31 -6.28
N SER A 154 7.02 7.00 -6.16
CA SER A 154 6.11 6.02 -6.74
C SER A 154 5.37 5.26 -5.64
N SER A 155 4.21 4.73 -5.94
CA SER A 155 3.49 3.85 -5.02
C SER A 155 4.14 2.48 -4.96
N SER A 156 4.75 2.14 -3.84
CA SER A 156 5.38 0.83 -3.60
C SER A 156 4.36 -0.29 -3.72
N ALA A 157 3.18 -0.13 -3.08
CA ALA A 157 2.11 -1.11 -3.14
C ALA A 157 1.64 -1.39 -4.58
N PHE A 158 1.44 -0.34 -5.39
CA PHE A 158 1.00 -0.49 -6.78
C PHE A 158 2.03 -1.23 -7.65
N VAL A 159 3.30 -0.84 -7.56
CA VAL A 159 4.37 -1.43 -8.38
C VAL A 159 4.61 -2.90 -7.99
N ILE A 160 4.64 -3.19 -6.68
CA ILE A 160 4.84 -4.55 -6.19
C ILE A 160 3.67 -5.45 -6.59
N GLN A 161 2.43 -4.98 -6.46
CA GLN A 161 1.25 -5.71 -6.91
C GLN A 161 1.34 -6.06 -8.40
N LEU A 162 1.69 -5.09 -9.24
CA LEU A 162 1.81 -5.30 -10.69
C LEU A 162 2.92 -6.30 -11.04
N LEU A 163 4.07 -6.24 -10.35
CA LEU A 163 5.17 -7.19 -10.53
C LEU A 163 4.79 -8.59 -10.06
N SER A 164 4.02 -8.69 -8.96
CA SER A 164 3.49 -9.96 -8.45
C SER A 164 2.52 -10.61 -9.43
N GLU A 165 1.55 -9.84 -9.95
CA GLU A 165 0.60 -10.31 -10.97
C GLU A 165 1.28 -10.85 -12.24
N LYS A 166 2.43 -10.26 -12.62
CA LYS A 166 3.23 -10.71 -13.77
C LYS A 166 4.23 -11.82 -13.45
N GLY A 167 4.39 -12.21 -12.18
CA GLY A 167 5.41 -13.17 -11.75
C GLY A 167 6.84 -12.64 -11.90
N GLU A 168 7.04 -11.32 -11.93
CA GLU A 168 8.32 -10.67 -12.23
C GLU A 168 9.09 -10.21 -10.98
N LEU A 169 8.56 -10.37 -9.77
CA LEU A 169 9.21 -9.94 -8.51
C LEU A 169 10.62 -10.51 -8.35
N ALA A 170 10.83 -11.78 -8.67
CA ALA A 170 12.12 -12.44 -8.54
C ALA A 170 13.10 -12.16 -9.69
N THR A 171 12.68 -11.44 -10.73
CA THR A 171 13.53 -11.10 -11.88
C THR A 171 14.55 -10.01 -11.51
N ARG A 172 15.56 -9.80 -12.38
CA ARG A 172 16.51 -8.69 -12.23
C ARG A 172 15.80 -7.33 -12.25
N PHE A 173 14.81 -7.20 -13.12
CA PHE A 173 13.98 -6.00 -13.23
C PHE A 173 13.15 -5.77 -11.97
N GLY A 174 12.43 -6.79 -11.47
CA GLY A 174 11.62 -6.70 -10.25
C GLY A 174 12.45 -6.32 -9.03
N ARG A 175 13.62 -6.95 -8.84
CA ARG A 175 14.53 -6.59 -7.73
C ARG A 175 15.06 -5.16 -7.85
N ALA A 176 15.40 -4.69 -9.06
CA ALA A 176 15.84 -3.32 -9.27
C ALA A 176 14.73 -2.32 -8.96
N SER A 177 13.52 -2.57 -9.45
CA SER A 177 12.32 -1.77 -9.16
C SER A 177 12.05 -1.70 -7.66
N PHE A 178 12.08 -2.85 -6.98
CA PHE A 178 11.91 -2.90 -5.52
C PHE A 178 12.97 -2.06 -4.78
N GLY A 179 14.23 -2.15 -5.19
CA GLY A 179 15.30 -1.35 -4.60
C GLY A 179 15.13 0.16 -4.81
N ILE A 180 14.58 0.58 -5.96
CA ILE A 180 14.21 1.97 -6.22
C ILE A 180 13.11 2.42 -5.25
N LEU A 181 12.06 1.62 -5.08
CA LEU A 181 10.95 1.91 -4.17
C LEU A 181 11.43 2.02 -2.72
N LEU A 182 12.27 1.10 -2.27
CA LEU A 182 12.87 1.15 -0.93
C LEU A 182 13.69 2.44 -0.72
N PHE A 183 14.44 2.87 -1.73
CA PHE A 183 15.14 4.15 -1.68
C PHE A 183 14.16 5.32 -1.55
N GLN A 184 13.07 5.32 -2.31
CA GLN A 184 12.05 6.37 -2.29
C GLN A 184 11.35 6.45 -0.92
N ASP A 185 11.04 5.31 -0.29
CA ASP A 185 10.46 5.25 1.05
C ASP A 185 11.38 5.87 2.12
N ILE A 186 12.69 5.76 1.93
CA ILE A 186 13.67 6.45 2.78
C ILE A 186 13.78 7.94 2.42
N ALA A 187 13.72 8.28 1.12
CA ALA A 187 13.86 9.65 0.63
C ALA A 187 12.67 10.55 0.97
N VAL A 188 11.48 9.98 1.18
CA VAL A 188 10.29 10.76 1.58
C VAL A 188 10.49 11.47 2.92
N VAL A 189 11.21 10.86 3.85
CA VAL A 189 11.40 11.44 5.21
C VAL A 189 12.17 12.77 5.18
N PRO A 190 13.37 12.88 4.55
CA PRO A 190 14.01 14.17 4.40
C PRO A 190 13.17 15.16 3.58
N LEU A 191 12.41 14.72 2.58
CA LEU A 191 11.51 15.60 1.82
C LEU A 191 10.43 16.22 2.72
N LEU A 192 9.79 15.43 3.58
CA LEU A 192 8.79 15.91 4.54
C LEU A 192 9.37 16.90 5.54
N VAL A 193 10.62 16.68 6.01
CA VAL A 193 11.31 17.60 6.92
C VAL A 193 11.69 18.91 6.22
N VAL A 194 12.09 18.84 4.96
CA VAL A 194 12.50 20.02 4.17
C VAL A 194 11.32 20.89 3.80
N THR A 195 10.18 20.30 3.48
CA THR A 195 8.97 21.00 3.00
C THR A 195 8.58 22.22 3.84
N PRO A 196 8.39 22.16 5.17
CA PRO A 196 8.07 23.31 5.99
C PRO A 196 9.23 24.33 6.11
N LEU A 197 10.47 23.88 5.94
CA LEU A 197 11.65 24.74 6.06
C LEU A 197 11.90 25.60 4.81
N LEU A 198 11.43 25.17 3.66
CA LEU A 198 11.55 25.92 2.40
C LEU A 198 10.76 27.23 2.41
N GLY A 199 9.76 27.34 3.27
CA GLY A 199 8.93 28.54 3.40
C GLY A 199 9.53 29.71 4.20
N GLY A 200 10.67 29.53 4.91
CA GLY A 200 11.15 30.58 5.80
C GLY A 200 12.55 30.45 6.40
N SER A 201 13.35 29.46 6.02
CA SER A 201 14.64 29.19 6.70
C SER A 201 15.86 29.60 5.88
N SER A 202 16.93 30.03 6.58
CA SER A 202 18.25 30.19 5.96
C SER A 202 18.83 28.84 5.52
N GLY A 203 19.63 28.80 4.46
CA GLY A 203 20.24 27.58 3.94
C GLY A 203 21.07 26.77 4.97
N ALA A 204 21.59 27.43 6.00
CA ALA A 204 22.31 26.78 7.11
C ALA A 204 21.34 25.96 8.00
N ALA A 205 20.16 26.47 8.27
CA ALA A 205 19.12 25.74 9.02
C ALA A 205 18.61 24.51 8.24
N LEU A 206 18.49 24.60 6.92
CA LEU A 206 18.12 23.49 6.04
C LEU A 206 19.15 22.35 6.09
N GLY A 207 20.45 22.66 6.00
CA GLY A 207 21.52 21.64 6.07
C GLY A 207 21.61 20.95 7.43
N ALA A 208 21.33 21.68 8.52
CA ALA A 208 21.24 21.10 9.86
C ALA A 208 20.03 20.16 10.01
N ALA A 209 18.87 20.59 9.52
CA ALA A 209 17.64 19.80 9.56
C ALA A 209 17.74 18.51 8.72
N LEU A 210 18.34 18.56 7.53
CA LEU A 210 18.60 17.39 6.70
C LEU A 210 19.53 16.38 7.40
N ARG A 211 20.59 16.86 8.05
CA ARG A 211 21.47 15.96 8.82
C ARG A 211 20.74 15.29 9.97
N VAL A 212 19.94 16.04 10.72
CA VAL A 212 19.13 15.49 11.82
C VAL A 212 18.14 14.46 11.29
N ALA A 213 17.44 14.75 10.19
CA ALA A 213 16.52 13.82 9.56
C ALA A 213 17.20 12.53 9.09
N ALA A 214 18.37 12.63 8.43
CA ALA A 214 19.14 11.48 7.97
C ALA A 214 19.61 10.61 9.14
N ILE A 215 20.14 11.22 10.21
CA ILE A 215 20.57 10.49 11.41
C ILE A 215 19.36 9.82 12.09
N LYS A 216 18.24 10.52 12.21
CA LYS A 216 17.00 10.00 12.80
C LYS A 216 16.47 8.80 12.01
N SER A 217 16.42 8.90 10.68
CA SER A 217 15.97 7.79 9.81
C SER A 217 16.92 6.59 9.88
N ALA A 218 18.24 6.83 9.82
CA ALA A 218 19.23 5.75 9.93
C ALA A 218 19.20 5.07 11.30
N SER A 219 19.05 5.84 12.38
CA SER A 219 18.93 5.29 13.73
C SER A 219 17.63 4.51 13.92
N ALA A 220 16.51 5.00 13.37
CA ALA A 220 15.24 4.31 13.39
C ALA A 220 15.34 2.94 12.69
N LEU A 221 15.88 2.90 11.48
CA LEU A 221 16.09 1.66 10.73
C LEU A 221 17.02 0.69 11.48
N ALA A 222 18.11 1.18 12.07
CA ALA A 222 19.01 0.36 12.87
C ALA A 222 18.32 -0.23 14.11
N ILE A 223 17.54 0.58 14.84
CA ILE A 223 16.77 0.14 16.01
C ILE A 223 15.74 -0.92 15.59
N ILE A 224 15.00 -0.68 14.52
CA ILE A 224 14.01 -1.63 13.99
C ILE A 224 14.66 -2.96 13.65
N PHE A 225 15.79 -2.92 12.94
CA PHE A 225 16.50 -4.13 12.51
C PHE A 225 17.05 -4.92 13.72
N VAL A 226 17.72 -4.25 14.66
CA VAL A 226 18.30 -4.90 15.84
C VAL A 226 17.20 -5.42 16.77
N THR A 227 16.22 -4.58 17.12
CA THR A 227 15.13 -4.96 18.03
C THR A 227 14.25 -6.03 17.39
N GLY A 228 13.92 -5.86 16.11
CA GLY A 228 13.13 -6.83 15.36
C GLY A 228 13.82 -8.20 15.35
N ARG A 229 15.09 -8.26 14.97
CA ARG A 229 15.84 -9.53 14.93
C ARG A 229 15.91 -10.21 16.30
N LEU A 230 16.19 -9.47 17.36
CA LEU A 230 16.34 -10.05 18.71
C LEU A 230 14.99 -10.44 19.34
N LEU A 231 13.98 -9.58 19.21
CA LEU A 231 12.69 -9.79 19.85
C LEU A 231 11.84 -10.80 19.08
N LEU A 232 11.72 -10.65 17.77
CA LEU A 232 10.87 -11.50 16.95
C LEU A 232 11.34 -12.95 17.00
N GLN A 233 12.63 -13.23 16.87
CA GLN A 233 13.15 -14.58 16.97
C GLN A 233 12.75 -15.27 18.26
N ARG A 234 12.86 -14.58 19.42
CA ARG A 234 12.50 -15.15 20.72
C ARG A 234 10.98 -15.38 20.86
N VAL A 235 10.19 -14.39 20.43
CA VAL A 235 8.73 -14.46 20.54
C VAL A 235 8.17 -15.57 19.64
N PHE A 236 8.64 -15.64 18.39
CA PHE A 236 8.21 -16.68 17.46
C PHE A 236 8.67 -18.08 17.89
N GLN A 237 9.88 -18.23 18.49
CA GLN A 237 10.32 -19.49 19.10
C GLN A 237 9.37 -19.97 20.18
N LEU A 238 8.97 -19.06 21.07
CA LEU A 238 8.04 -19.38 22.17
C LEU A 238 6.68 -19.84 21.63
N VAL A 239 6.12 -19.11 20.67
CA VAL A 239 4.80 -19.43 20.10
C VAL A 239 4.85 -20.69 19.23
N ALA A 240 5.91 -20.87 18.43
CA ALA A 240 6.09 -22.09 17.64
C ALA A 240 6.20 -23.35 18.51
N SER A 241 6.76 -23.23 19.73
CA SER A 241 6.83 -24.36 20.68
C SER A 241 5.46 -24.80 21.19
N ALA A 242 4.48 -23.89 21.22
CA ALA A 242 3.10 -24.18 21.63
C ALA A 242 2.31 -24.98 20.58
N ARG A 243 2.78 -25.03 19.32
CA ARG A 243 2.14 -25.71 18.18
C ARG A 243 0.66 -25.33 17.98
N ASP A 244 0.30 -24.11 18.35
CA ASP A 244 -1.05 -23.57 18.19
C ASP A 244 -1.08 -22.60 17.03
N GLN A 245 -1.86 -22.93 16.00
CA GLN A 245 -2.00 -22.13 14.80
C GLN A 245 -2.67 -20.77 15.09
N THR A 246 -3.60 -20.72 16.05
CA THR A 246 -4.29 -19.47 16.42
C THR A 246 -3.32 -18.51 17.11
N ALA A 247 -2.49 -19.04 18.04
CA ALA A 247 -1.46 -18.24 18.71
C ALA A 247 -0.41 -17.74 17.71
N PHE A 248 -0.01 -18.57 16.72
CA PHE A 248 0.92 -18.16 15.67
C PHE A 248 0.35 -17.04 14.82
N LEU A 249 -0.91 -17.16 14.38
CA LEU A 249 -1.59 -16.11 13.62
C LEU A 249 -1.70 -14.80 14.43
N ALA A 250 -2.12 -14.91 15.70
CA ALA A 250 -2.28 -13.75 16.57
C ALA A 250 -0.96 -12.99 16.78
N ILE A 251 0.16 -13.69 17.02
CA ILE A 251 1.46 -13.05 17.21
C ILE A 251 1.98 -12.44 15.91
N THR A 252 1.71 -13.07 14.77
CA THR A 252 2.07 -12.54 13.45
C THR A 252 1.35 -11.21 13.19
N LEU A 253 0.03 -11.18 13.37
CA LEU A 253 -0.77 -9.96 13.22
C LEU A 253 -0.32 -8.86 14.19
N LEU A 254 -0.08 -9.21 15.46
CA LEU A 254 0.42 -8.28 16.47
C LEU A 254 1.80 -7.71 16.07
N THR A 255 2.68 -8.53 15.54
CA THR A 255 4.02 -8.12 15.07
C THR A 255 3.91 -7.11 13.94
N VAL A 256 3.09 -7.40 12.93
CA VAL A 256 2.89 -6.50 11.78
C VAL A 256 2.39 -5.14 12.24
N LEU A 257 1.32 -5.13 13.03
CA LEU A 257 0.71 -3.89 13.51
C LEU A 257 1.63 -3.12 14.45
N SER A 258 2.36 -3.81 15.33
CA SER A 258 3.31 -3.16 16.25
C SER A 258 4.49 -2.54 15.51
N MET A 259 5.05 -3.23 14.51
CA MET A 259 6.15 -2.72 13.71
C MET A 259 5.72 -1.55 12.82
N SER A 260 4.52 -1.62 12.24
CA SER A 260 3.89 -0.54 11.49
C SER A 260 3.70 0.71 12.36
N ALA A 261 3.08 0.56 13.53
CA ALA A 261 2.90 1.66 14.48
C ALA A 261 4.23 2.24 14.99
N PHE A 262 5.22 1.39 15.22
CA PHE A 262 6.54 1.81 15.68
C PHE A 262 7.29 2.63 14.63
N THR A 263 7.29 2.21 13.36
CA THR A 263 7.89 2.98 12.26
C THR A 263 7.18 4.32 12.08
N GLN A 264 5.87 4.34 12.15
CA GLN A 264 5.08 5.57 12.08
C GLN A 264 5.42 6.54 13.22
N ALA A 265 5.58 6.05 14.45
CA ALA A 265 6.01 6.86 15.60
C ALA A 265 7.42 7.45 15.43
N LEU A 266 8.29 6.80 14.66
CA LEU A 266 9.63 7.29 14.31
C LEU A 266 9.62 8.26 13.11
N GLY A 267 8.45 8.50 12.49
CA GLY A 267 8.29 9.38 11.34
C GLY A 267 8.63 8.71 9.99
N LEU A 268 8.66 7.38 9.96
CA LEU A 268 8.76 6.56 8.74
C LEU A 268 7.34 6.12 8.32
N SER A 269 7.21 5.47 7.14
CA SER A 269 5.93 4.91 6.73
C SER A 269 5.57 3.67 7.55
N ASP A 270 4.29 3.48 7.83
CA ASP A 270 3.72 2.29 8.45
C ASP A 270 3.92 1.05 7.55
N THR A 271 3.80 1.23 6.24
CA THR A 271 4.03 0.23 5.21
C THR A 271 5.46 -0.32 5.22
N LEU A 272 6.47 0.55 5.43
CA LEU A 272 7.86 0.14 5.60
C LEU A 272 8.03 -0.74 6.85
N GLY A 273 7.35 -0.43 7.94
CA GLY A 273 7.38 -1.23 9.17
C GLY A 273 6.82 -2.64 8.96
N ALA A 274 5.69 -2.75 8.30
CA ALA A 274 5.08 -4.02 7.94
C ALA A 274 5.99 -4.86 7.04
N PHE A 275 6.53 -4.25 6.00
CA PHE A 275 7.48 -4.88 5.10
C PHE A 275 8.71 -5.42 5.85
N LEU A 276 9.35 -4.59 6.68
CA LEU A 276 10.51 -4.99 7.48
C LEU A 276 10.18 -6.12 8.46
N ALA A 277 8.97 -6.13 9.04
CA ALA A 277 8.50 -7.23 9.87
C ALA A 277 8.44 -8.54 9.07
N GLY A 278 7.94 -8.51 7.83
CA GLY A 278 7.92 -9.65 6.92
C GLY A 278 9.32 -10.16 6.60
N VAL A 279 10.22 -9.28 6.21
CA VAL A 279 11.63 -9.61 5.90
C VAL A 279 12.34 -10.23 7.11
N LEU A 280 12.16 -9.65 8.30
CA LEU A 280 12.77 -10.18 9.53
C LEU A 280 12.20 -11.54 9.93
N LEU A 281 10.91 -11.77 9.66
CA LEU A 281 10.28 -13.05 9.92
C LEU A 281 10.70 -14.10 8.88
N ALA A 282 10.87 -13.72 7.62
CA ALA A 282 11.39 -14.60 6.56
C ALA A 282 12.82 -15.13 6.88
N GLU A 283 13.64 -14.34 7.57
CA GLU A 283 14.95 -14.79 8.07
C GLU A 283 14.87 -15.71 9.30
N SER A 284 13.75 -15.70 10.00
CA SER A 284 13.54 -16.63 11.11
C SER A 284 13.26 -18.01 10.52
N LYS A 285 13.85 -19.06 11.11
CA LYS A 285 13.71 -20.45 10.64
C LYS A 285 12.33 -21.07 10.96
N TYR A 286 11.26 -20.26 11.01
CA TYR A 286 9.91 -20.68 11.39
C TYR A 286 8.91 -20.46 10.29
#